data_ed77ae222a63b88135cb6f71583f4fbe
#
_entry.id   ed77ae222a63b88135cb6f71583f4fbe
#
_cell.length_a   1.000
_cell.length_b   1.000
_cell.length_c   1.000
_cell.angle_alpha   90.00
_cell.angle_beta   90.00
_cell.angle_gamma   90.00
#
_symmetry.space_group_name_H-M   'P 1'
#
loop_
_entity.id
_entity.type
_entity.pdbx_description
1 polymer ?
#
loop_
_entity_poly.entity_id
_entity_poly.type
_entity_poly.pdbx_seq_one_letter_code
_entity_poly.pdbx_strand_id
1 'polypeptide(L)' 'MKPLTAQEVERMLKKHGFRLVSSNGIHFKWTDAAGHSVPVPHHGNRLIRQGTLHSIFRLAGIPPPR' A
#
# COMPACT_ATOMS: atom_id res chain seq x y z
N MET A 1 -2.58 -13.05 7.05
CA MET A 1 -3.18 -12.03 6.17
C MET A 1 -3.34 -12.60 4.76
N LYS A 2 -4.43 -12.28 4.09
CA LYS A 2 -4.66 -12.70 2.72
C LYS A 2 -3.56 -12.17 1.80
N PRO A 3 -3.01 -12.97 0.88
CA PRO A 3 -2.02 -12.44 -0.08
C PRO A 3 -2.63 -11.39 -1.00
N LEU A 4 -1.88 -10.32 -1.23
CA LEU A 4 -2.34 -9.20 -2.05
C LEU A 4 -1.25 -8.76 -3.02
N THR A 5 -1.69 -8.29 -4.21
CA THR A 5 -0.79 -7.63 -5.15
C THR A 5 -0.72 -6.14 -4.83
N ALA A 6 0.26 -5.44 -5.44
CA ALA A 6 0.38 -4.00 -5.25
C ALA A 6 -0.88 -3.27 -5.68
N GLN A 7 -1.48 -3.68 -6.81
CA GLN A 7 -2.70 -3.04 -7.30
C GLN A 7 -3.85 -3.18 -6.33
N GLU A 8 -3.98 -4.35 -5.70
CA GLU A 8 -5.03 -4.58 -4.71
C GLU A 8 -4.83 -3.69 -3.48
N VAL A 9 -3.59 -3.58 -3.00
CA VAL A 9 -3.26 -2.72 -1.88
C VAL A 9 -3.54 -1.26 -2.21
N GLU A 10 -3.15 -0.83 -3.40
CA GLU A 10 -3.36 0.56 -3.83
C GLU A 10 -4.85 0.90 -3.92
N ARG A 11 -5.66 -0.05 -4.38
CA ARG A 11 -7.11 0.15 -4.43
C ARG A 11 -7.68 0.35 -3.03
N MET A 12 -7.18 -0.40 -2.04
CA MET A 12 -7.59 -0.24 -0.65
C MET A 12 -7.16 1.11 -0.09
N LEU A 13 -5.93 1.53 -0.42
CA LEU A 13 -5.44 2.84 0.01
C LEU A 13 -6.31 3.97 -0.55
N LYS A 14 -6.69 3.88 -1.83
CA LYS A 14 -7.58 4.89 -2.42
C LYS A 14 -8.91 4.97 -1.70
N LYS A 15 -9.47 3.83 -1.31
CA LYS A 15 -10.73 3.79 -0.57
C LYS A 15 -10.64 4.53 0.77
N HIS A 16 -9.44 4.56 1.36
CA HIS A 16 -9.21 5.21 2.63
C HIS A 16 -8.65 6.63 2.51
N GLY A 17 -8.78 7.23 1.32
CA GLY A 17 -8.39 8.61 1.12
C GLY A 17 -6.92 8.83 0.79
N PHE A 18 -6.18 7.78 0.50
CA PHE A 18 -4.79 7.91 0.07
C PHE A 18 -4.72 8.28 -1.41
N ARG A 19 -3.66 8.97 -1.77
CA ARG A 19 -3.38 9.33 -3.17
C ARG A 19 -1.92 9.09 -3.48
N LEU A 20 -1.63 8.80 -4.73
CA LEU A 20 -0.26 8.62 -5.21
C LEU A 20 0.41 9.98 -5.33
N VAL A 21 1.54 10.16 -4.66
CA VAL A 21 2.28 11.43 -4.69
C VAL A 21 3.60 11.32 -5.44
N SER A 22 4.15 10.12 -5.57
CA SER A 22 5.34 9.93 -6.40
C SER A 22 5.47 8.47 -6.80
N SER A 23 6.08 8.23 -7.95
CA SER A 23 6.44 6.90 -8.39
C SER A 23 7.88 6.96 -8.90
N ASN A 24 8.75 6.13 -8.31
CA ASN A 24 10.15 6.10 -8.66
C ASN A 24 10.57 4.63 -8.81
N GLY A 25 10.69 4.17 -10.05
CA GLY A 25 10.95 2.77 -10.31
C GLY A 25 9.82 1.90 -9.80
N ILE A 26 10.12 0.99 -8.88
CA ILE A 26 9.13 0.10 -8.29
C ILE A 26 8.50 0.67 -7.01
N HIS A 27 8.95 1.83 -6.54
CA HIS A 27 8.46 2.42 -5.30
C HIS A 27 7.40 3.47 -5.60
N PHE A 28 6.17 3.17 -5.19
CA PHE A 28 5.02 4.06 -5.35
C PHE A 28 4.63 4.59 -3.98
N LYS A 29 4.74 5.90 -3.80
CA LYS A 29 4.49 6.52 -2.50
C LYS A 29 3.08 7.08 -2.44
N TRP A 30 2.33 6.67 -1.42
CA TRP A 30 0.94 7.07 -1.20
C TRP A 30 0.84 7.84 0.11
N THR A 31 0.04 8.91 0.12
CA THR A 31 -0.21 9.69 1.33
C THR A 31 -1.68 10.00 1.47
N ASP A 32 -2.10 10.31 2.70
CA ASP A 32 -3.45 10.76 2.99
C ASP A 32 -3.43 12.15 3.63
N ALA A 33 -4.62 12.71 3.91
CA ALA A 33 -4.74 14.04 4.48
C ALA A 33 -4.23 14.10 5.93
N ALA A 34 -4.17 12.97 6.62
CA ALA A 34 -3.69 12.90 8.00
C ALA A 34 -2.17 12.84 8.11
N GLY A 35 -1.47 12.76 6.99
CA GLY A 35 -0.01 12.74 6.99
C GLY A 35 0.61 11.35 6.98
N HIS A 36 -0.18 10.30 6.81
CA HIS A 36 0.38 8.96 6.65
C HIS A 36 1.11 8.86 5.32
N SER A 37 2.26 8.21 5.32
CA SER A 37 3.05 8.01 4.10
C SER A 37 3.40 6.54 3.98
N VAL A 38 3.00 5.94 2.86
CA VAL A 38 3.11 4.49 2.67
C VAL A 38 3.81 4.18 1.36
N PRO A 39 4.99 3.55 1.38
CA PRO A 39 5.62 3.07 0.17
C PRO A 39 5.04 1.72 -0.23
N VAL A 40 4.63 1.58 -1.48
CA VAL A 40 4.10 0.32 -2.00
C VAL A 40 5.07 -0.17 -3.08
N PRO A 41 5.72 -1.32 -2.88
CA PRO A 41 6.59 -1.90 -3.91
C PRO A 41 5.72 -2.49 -5.01
N HIS A 42 5.93 -2.04 -6.24
CA HIS A 42 5.10 -2.44 -7.38
C HIS A 42 5.90 -3.36 -8.30
N HIS A 43 5.64 -4.65 -8.21
CA HIS A 43 6.31 -5.68 -9.00
C HIS A 43 5.33 -6.35 -9.96
N GLY A 44 4.58 -5.56 -10.72
CA GLY A 44 3.59 -6.10 -11.63
C GLY A 44 2.51 -6.86 -10.88
N ASN A 45 2.26 -8.11 -11.29
CA ASN A 45 1.21 -8.93 -10.70
C ASN A 45 1.70 -9.82 -9.56
N ARG A 46 2.92 -9.61 -9.08
CA ARG A 46 3.46 -10.42 -8.00
C ARG A 46 2.79 -10.08 -6.68
N LEU A 47 2.64 -11.11 -5.85
CA LEU A 47 2.12 -10.92 -4.50
C LEU A 47 3.17 -10.23 -3.63
N ILE A 48 2.71 -9.31 -2.79
CA ILE A 48 3.59 -8.62 -1.83
C ILE A 48 3.85 -9.57 -0.66
N ARG A 49 5.10 -9.59 -0.18
CA ARG A 49 5.48 -10.43 0.96
C ARG A 49 4.68 -10.02 2.19
N GLN A 50 4.34 -11.02 3.03
CA GLN A 50 3.51 -10.80 4.21
C GLN A 50 4.09 -9.74 5.16
N GLY A 51 5.40 -9.77 5.41
CA GLY A 51 6.01 -8.75 6.25
C GLY A 51 5.86 -7.34 5.71
N THR A 52 5.99 -7.19 4.40
CA THR A 52 5.80 -5.90 3.72
C THR A 52 4.34 -5.46 3.82
N LEU A 53 3.40 -6.39 3.62
CA LEU A 53 1.96 -6.08 3.75
C LEU A 53 1.63 -5.58 5.16
N HIS A 54 2.13 -6.27 6.19
CA HIS A 54 1.90 -5.84 7.56
C HIS A 54 2.44 -4.43 7.80
N SER A 55 3.63 -4.12 7.27
CA SER A 55 4.21 -2.78 7.40
C SER A 55 3.36 -1.73 6.69
N ILE A 56 2.87 -2.05 5.49
CA ILE A 56 2.03 -1.14 4.71
C ILE A 56 0.77 -0.77 5.49
N PHE A 57 0.04 -1.76 5.98
CA PHE A 57 -1.21 -1.51 6.69
C PHE A 57 -0.97 -0.80 8.03
N ARG A 58 0.13 -1.11 8.70
CA ARG A 58 0.48 -0.42 9.93
C ARG A 58 0.80 1.05 9.67
N LEU A 59 1.59 1.35 8.64
CA LEU A 59 1.92 2.73 8.28
C LEU A 59 0.70 3.50 7.82
N ALA A 60 -0.22 2.83 7.13
CA ALA A 60 -1.44 3.44 6.65
C ALA A 60 -2.48 3.66 7.74
N GLY A 61 -2.36 2.97 8.86
CA GLY A 61 -3.38 3.01 9.91
C GLY A 61 -4.68 2.35 9.50
N ILE A 62 -4.62 1.41 8.58
CA ILE A 62 -5.78 0.69 8.06
C ILE A 62 -5.76 -0.74 8.60
N PRO A 63 -6.91 -1.27 9.07
CA PRO A 63 -6.95 -2.67 9.46
C PRO A 63 -6.71 -3.58 8.25
N PRO A 64 -5.85 -4.60 8.39
CA PRO A 64 -5.57 -5.50 7.27
C PRO A 64 -6.80 -6.35 6.93
N PRO A 65 -6.97 -6.70 5.66
CA PRO A 65 -8.06 -7.59 5.27
C PRO A 65 -7.80 -9.00 5.79
N ARG A 66 -8.88 -9.69 6.06
CA ARG A 66 -8.84 -11.08 6.53
C ARG A 66 -8.94 -12.08 5.38
#